data_6706d7b50faa2512ef193e084aa55266
#
_entry.id   6706d7b50faa2512ef193e084aa55266
#
_cell.length_a   1.000
_cell.length_b   1.000
_cell.length_c   1.000
_cell.angle_alpha   90.00
_cell.angle_beta   90.00
_cell.angle_gamma   90.00
#
_symmetry.space_group_name_H-M   'P 1'
#
loop_
_entity.id
_entity.type
_entity.pdbx_description
1 polymer ?
#
loop_
_entity_poly.entity_id
_entity_poly.type
_entity_poly.pdbx_seq_one_letter_code
_entity_poly.pdbx_strand_id
1 'polypeptide(L)'
;MRDILFRGKRIDNGNWVEGCLIKRKYYGDVRYYIGFIEVTLLTKVEVIPETVCQYVGITDKNSKKIFENDIVKTKYGRLCQVVWVSSPYYQCWDMIGLESKHQAPDWRDIWYKDNLYVVGNSYDNPRLVESDETI
;
A
#
# COMPACT_ATOMS: atom_id res chain seq x y z
N MET A 1 15.84 12.34 -6.58
CA MET A 1 15.78 11.17 -5.66
C MET A 1 14.33 10.81 -5.41
N ARG A 2 13.96 9.55 -5.53
CA ARG A 2 12.59 9.15 -5.20
C ARG A 2 12.42 8.99 -3.69
N ASP A 3 11.24 9.30 -3.20
CA ASP A 3 10.92 9.14 -1.79
C ASP A 3 10.72 7.67 -1.43
N ILE A 4 11.38 7.24 -0.37
CA ILE A 4 11.17 5.92 0.20
C ILE A 4 10.39 6.13 1.50
N LEU A 5 9.14 5.68 1.49
CA LEU A 5 8.21 5.92 2.57
C LEU A 5 7.40 4.66 2.84
N PHE A 6 7.12 4.41 4.11
CA PHE A 6 6.29 3.29 4.55
C PHE A 6 5.12 3.79 5.38
N ARG A 7 4.09 2.98 5.48
CA ARG A 7 3.01 3.18 6.44
C ARG A 7 2.72 1.88 7.17
N GLY A 8 2.13 1.98 8.34
CA GLY A 8 1.66 0.82 9.10
C GLY A 8 0.59 1.26 10.07
N LYS A 9 -0.21 0.30 10.54
CA LYS A 9 -1.18 0.57 11.59
C LYS A 9 -0.53 0.47 12.96
N ARG A 10 -0.71 1.48 13.77
CA ARG A 10 -0.22 1.51 15.17
C ARG A 10 -0.87 0.41 15.97
N ILE A 11 -0.08 -0.27 16.80
CA ILE A 11 -0.60 -1.31 17.69
C ILE A 11 -1.53 -0.71 18.73
N ASP A 12 -1.23 0.51 19.22
CA ASP A 12 -1.97 1.12 20.33
C ASP A 12 -3.37 1.61 19.97
N ASN A 13 -3.58 2.10 18.73
CA ASN A 13 -4.88 2.70 18.38
C ASN A 13 -5.40 2.29 16.99
N GLY A 14 -4.63 1.52 16.22
CA GLY A 14 -5.04 1.08 14.89
C GLY A 14 -5.01 2.16 13.81
N ASN A 15 -4.52 3.36 14.11
CA ASN A 15 -4.41 4.42 13.12
C ASN A 15 -3.20 4.22 12.22
N TRP A 16 -3.33 4.64 10.98
CA TRP A 16 -2.20 4.64 10.04
C TRP A 16 -1.18 5.71 10.42
N VAL A 17 0.09 5.36 10.30
CA VAL A 17 1.20 6.29 10.47
C VAL A 17 2.18 6.10 9.33
N GLU A 18 2.74 7.20 8.82
CA GLU A 18 3.70 7.20 7.72
C GLU A 18 5.08 7.64 8.21
N GLY A 19 6.12 7.06 7.63
CA GLY A 19 7.50 7.42 7.94
C GLY A 19 8.49 6.38 7.43
N CYS A 20 9.65 6.33 8.06
CA CYS A 20 10.65 5.31 7.74
C CYS A 20 10.38 4.02 8.51
N LEU A 21 10.66 2.90 7.87
CA LEU A 21 10.48 1.58 8.49
C LEU A 21 11.70 1.24 9.33
N ILE A 22 11.46 0.85 10.56
CA ILE A 22 12.50 0.37 11.49
C ILE A 22 12.12 -1.05 11.90
N LYS A 23 13.00 -1.98 11.55
CA LYS A 23 12.89 -3.38 11.97
C LYS A 23 13.88 -3.61 13.10
N ARG A 24 13.40 -4.05 14.24
CA ARG A 24 14.23 -4.35 15.40
C ARG A 24 14.14 -5.82 15.75
N LYS A 25 15.31 -6.46 15.84
CA LYS A 25 15.41 -7.84 16.28
C LYS A 25 16.03 -7.87 17.67
N TYR A 26 15.31 -8.46 18.62
CA TYR A 26 15.74 -8.49 20.02
C TYR A 26 15.45 -9.88 20.60
N TYR A 27 16.48 -10.64 20.92
CA TYR A 27 16.37 -12.00 21.47
C TYR A 27 15.42 -12.92 20.69
N GLY A 28 15.47 -12.85 19.35
CA GLY A 28 14.58 -13.66 18.51
C GLY A 28 13.20 -13.05 18.27
N ASP A 29 12.86 -11.98 18.98
CA ASP A 29 11.63 -11.24 18.76
C ASP A 29 11.86 -10.14 17.72
N VAL A 30 11.01 -10.09 16.70
CA VAL A 30 11.10 -9.10 15.63
C VAL A 30 9.93 -8.13 15.75
N ARG A 31 10.24 -6.85 15.88
CA ARG A 31 9.23 -5.80 15.96
C ARG A 31 9.45 -4.77 14.88
N TYR A 32 8.36 -4.19 14.41
CA TYR A 32 8.38 -3.18 13.36
C TYR A 32 7.85 -1.87 13.91
N TYR A 33 8.54 -0.79 13.55
CA TYR A 33 8.20 0.57 13.97
C TYR A 33 8.18 1.47 12.75
N ILE A 34 7.36 2.50 12.81
CA ILE A 34 7.43 3.62 11.87
C ILE A 34 8.01 4.82 12.60
N GLY A 35 9.10 5.35 12.07
CA GLY A 35 9.77 6.54 12.60
C GLY A 35 9.40 7.78 11.81
N PHE A 36 9.17 8.87 12.51
CA PHE A 36 8.85 10.16 11.91
C PHE A 36 9.33 11.29 12.81
N ILE A 37 9.41 12.49 12.24
CA ILE A 37 9.81 13.67 13.01
C ILE A 37 8.54 14.43 13.39
N GLU A 38 8.36 14.59 14.70
CA GLU A 38 7.28 15.38 15.26
C GLU A 38 7.90 16.65 15.88
N VAL A 39 7.60 17.80 15.28
CA VAL A 39 8.25 19.09 15.56
C VAL A 39 9.76 18.99 15.29
N THR A 40 10.58 18.69 16.30
CA THR A 40 12.02 18.51 16.17
C THR A 40 12.53 17.17 16.71
N LEU A 41 11.61 16.34 17.22
CA LEU A 41 11.95 15.06 17.84
C LEU A 41 11.70 13.92 16.87
N LEU A 42 12.68 13.01 16.79
CA LEU A 42 12.49 11.74 16.12
C LEU A 42 11.63 10.84 17.01
N THR A 43 10.46 10.49 16.52
CA THR A 43 9.50 9.63 17.22
C THR A 43 9.35 8.33 16.46
N LYS A 44 9.20 7.23 17.18
CA LYS A 44 8.86 5.94 16.57
C LYS A 44 7.68 5.33 17.29
N VAL A 45 6.82 4.66 16.53
CA VAL A 45 5.67 3.94 17.08
C VAL A 45 5.67 2.53 16.55
N GLU A 46 5.33 1.59 17.41
CA GLU A 46 5.23 0.19 17.01
C GLU A 46 3.99 -0.02 16.16
N VAL A 47 4.13 -0.79 15.07
CA VAL A 47 3.06 -1.07 14.12
C VAL A 47 2.80 -2.55 14.00
N ILE A 48 1.60 -2.92 13.55
CA ILE A 48 1.22 -4.30 13.26
C ILE A 48 1.99 -4.73 12.01
N PRO A 49 2.85 -5.76 12.09
CA PRO A 49 3.76 -6.11 10.98
C PRO A 49 3.06 -6.38 9.65
N GLU A 50 1.89 -7.03 9.69
CA GLU A 50 1.13 -7.39 8.50
C GLU A 50 0.56 -6.19 7.75
N THR A 51 0.51 -5.02 8.40
CA THR A 51 -0.02 -3.79 7.80
C THR A 51 1.04 -2.91 7.18
N VAL A 52 2.32 -3.28 7.30
CA VAL A 52 3.41 -2.47 6.75
C VAL A 52 3.35 -2.49 5.23
N CYS A 53 3.25 -1.30 4.64
CA CYS A 53 3.14 -1.10 3.21
C CYS A 53 4.13 -0.04 2.75
N GLN A 54 4.70 -0.23 1.56
CA GLN A 54 5.60 0.74 0.97
C GLN A 54 4.85 1.68 0.04
N TYR A 55 5.23 2.96 0.05
CA TYR A 55 4.80 3.93 -0.94
C TYR A 55 5.37 3.55 -2.31
N VAL A 56 4.52 3.49 -3.34
CA VAL A 56 4.95 3.02 -4.65
C VAL A 56 5.66 4.10 -5.48
N GLY A 57 5.68 5.35 -5.00
CA GLY A 57 6.41 6.45 -5.64
C GLY A 57 5.56 7.38 -6.49
N ILE A 58 4.26 7.15 -6.60
CA ILE A 58 3.35 8.04 -7.33
C ILE A 58 2.14 8.38 -6.47
N THR A 59 1.50 9.50 -6.82
CA THR A 59 0.25 9.93 -6.22
C THR A 59 -0.90 9.70 -7.19
N ASP A 60 -2.11 9.67 -6.67
CA ASP A 60 -3.31 9.59 -7.49
C ASP A 60 -3.74 10.96 -8.04
N LYS A 61 -4.88 11.01 -8.72
CA LYS A 61 -5.42 12.24 -9.30
C LYS A 61 -5.65 13.34 -8.26
N ASN A 62 -5.93 12.98 -7.02
CA ASN A 62 -6.15 13.92 -5.93
C ASN A 62 -4.88 14.19 -5.12
N SER A 63 -3.71 13.86 -5.65
CA SER A 63 -2.40 14.01 -4.98
C SER A 63 -2.25 13.14 -3.74
N LYS A 64 -3.07 12.11 -3.59
CA LYS A 64 -2.96 11.15 -2.50
C LYS A 64 -1.90 10.11 -2.84
N LYS A 65 -1.00 9.83 -1.92
CA LYS A 65 0.04 8.82 -2.10
C LYS A 65 -0.57 7.43 -2.29
N ILE A 66 -0.03 6.67 -3.23
CA ILE A 66 -0.45 5.28 -3.46
C ILE A 66 0.53 4.36 -2.77
N PHE A 67 0.01 3.51 -1.89
CA PHE A 67 0.77 2.51 -1.15
C PHE A 67 0.43 1.10 -1.61
N GLU A 68 1.34 0.19 -1.36
CA GLU A 68 1.07 -1.24 -1.46
C GLU A 68 -0.24 -1.59 -0.74
N ASN A 69 -1.04 -2.47 -1.35
CA ASN A 69 -2.35 -2.91 -0.85
C ASN A 69 -3.45 -1.84 -0.86
N ASP A 70 -3.18 -0.66 -1.46
CA ASP A 70 -4.26 0.27 -1.75
C ASP A 70 -5.19 -0.30 -2.80
N ILE A 71 -6.46 0.02 -2.67
CA ILE A 71 -7.46 -0.25 -3.69
C ILE A 71 -7.68 1.04 -4.46
N VAL A 72 -7.43 0.99 -5.75
CA VAL A 72 -7.55 2.12 -6.65
C VAL A 72 -8.66 1.89 -7.65
N LYS A 73 -9.34 2.97 -8.04
CA LYS A 73 -10.34 2.96 -9.09
C LYS A 73 -9.75 3.64 -10.31
N THR A 74 -9.82 2.97 -11.47
CA THR A 74 -9.36 3.57 -12.72
C THR A 74 -10.41 4.55 -13.26
N LYS A 75 -10.02 5.39 -14.23
CA LYS A 75 -10.96 6.32 -14.88
C LYS A 75 -12.12 5.60 -15.57
N TYR A 76 -11.97 4.32 -15.86
CA TYR A 76 -13.02 3.50 -16.46
C TYR A 76 -13.90 2.79 -15.42
N GLY A 77 -13.72 3.09 -14.15
CA GLY A 77 -14.52 2.52 -13.06
C GLY A 77 -14.05 1.16 -12.56
N ARG A 78 -12.90 0.69 -13.01
CA ARG A 78 -12.37 -0.62 -12.60
C ARG A 78 -11.65 -0.53 -11.27
N LEU A 79 -11.93 -1.47 -10.37
CA LEU A 79 -11.23 -1.56 -9.09
C LEU A 79 -10.02 -2.49 -9.21
N CYS A 80 -8.88 -2.05 -8.69
CA CYS A 80 -7.63 -2.79 -8.69
C CYS A 80 -6.95 -2.69 -7.34
N GLN A 81 -6.19 -3.73 -6.97
CA GLN A 81 -5.34 -3.71 -5.79
C GLN A 81 -3.88 -3.56 -6.21
N VAL A 82 -3.16 -2.66 -5.55
CA VAL A 82 -1.74 -2.42 -5.80
C VAL A 82 -0.92 -3.48 -5.06
N VAL A 83 -0.06 -4.19 -5.80
CA VAL A 83 0.73 -5.29 -5.26
C VAL A 83 2.18 -5.21 -5.71
N TRP A 84 3.07 -5.84 -4.96
CA TRP A 84 4.44 -6.08 -5.39
C TRP A 84 4.49 -7.42 -6.09
N VAL A 85 4.95 -7.43 -7.34
CA VAL A 85 5.13 -8.65 -8.12
C VAL A 85 6.59 -9.03 -8.13
N SER A 86 6.89 -10.25 -7.67
CA SER A 86 8.22 -10.83 -7.72
C SER A 86 8.19 -12.09 -8.57
N SER A 87 8.93 -12.09 -9.67
CA SER A 87 9.04 -13.23 -10.58
C SER A 87 10.52 -13.49 -10.90
N PRO A 88 10.88 -14.63 -11.51
CA PRO A 88 12.26 -14.87 -11.94
C PRO A 88 12.78 -13.85 -12.97
N TYR A 89 11.88 -13.13 -13.63
CA TYR A 89 12.24 -12.24 -14.73
C TYR A 89 12.16 -10.77 -14.38
N TYR A 90 11.33 -10.38 -13.41
CA TYR A 90 11.19 -8.98 -13.01
C TYR A 90 10.62 -8.85 -11.60
N GLN A 91 10.87 -7.70 -11.00
CA GLN A 91 10.28 -7.30 -9.73
C GLN A 91 9.76 -5.88 -9.88
N CYS A 92 8.47 -5.67 -9.67
CA CYS A 92 7.86 -4.36 -9.86
C CYS A 92 6.53 -4.22 -9.11
N TRP A 93 6.09 -2.97 -8.98
CA TRP A 93 4.73 -2.68 -8.57
C TRP A 93 3.78 -2.95 -9.72
N ASP A 94 2.65 -3.54 -9.41
CA ASP A 94 1.61 -3.86 -10.38
C ASP A 94 0.24 -3.73 -9.76
N MET A 95 -0.80 -3.86 -10.58
CA MET A 95 -2.19 -3.80 -10.13
C MET A 95 -2.93 -5.04 -10.57
N ILE A 96 -3.71 -5.60 -9.64
CA ILE A 96 -4.55 -6.76 -9.91
C ILE A 96 -6.00 -6.29 -9.95
N GLY A 97 -6.70 -6.60 -11.05
CA GLY A 97 -8.13 -6.31 -11.16
C GLY A 97 -8.92 -7.15 -10.16
N LEU A 98 -9.80 -6.52 -9.39
CA LEU A 98 -10.58 -7.21 -8.37
C LEU A 98 -11.83 -7.88 -8.95
N GLU A 99 -12.33 -7.39 -10.07
CA GLU A 99 -13.49 -7.95 -10.75
C GLU A 99 -13.16 -9.16 -11.61
N SER A 100 -11.89 -9.26 -11.99
CA SER A 100 -11.38 -10.36 -12.81
C SER A 100 -9.96 -10.63 -12.40
N LYS A 101 -9.77 -11.65 -11.59
CA LYS A 101 -8.43 -12.01 -11.06
C LYS A 101 -7.42 -12.41 -12.14
N HIS A 102 -7.85 -12.54 -13.39
CA HIS A 102 -7.03 -13.03 -14.49
C HIS A 102 -6.67 -11.99 -15.54
N GLN A 103 -7.24 -10.79 -15.45
CA GLN A 103 -6.91 -9.73 -16.40
C GLN A 103 -6.32 -8.54 -15.65
N ALA A 104 -5.01 -8.44 -15.73
CA ALA A 104 -4.37 -7.19 -15.37
C ALA A 104 -4.88 -6.11 -16.35
N PRO A 105 -5.25 -4.91 -15.85
CA PRO A 105 -5.57 -3.80 -16.72
C PRO A 105 -4.35 -3.46 -17.59
N ASP A 106 -4.57 -2.85 -18.76
CA ASP A 106 -3.47 -2.44 -19.61
C ASP A 106 -2.57 -1.48 -18.85
N TRP A 107 -1.34 -1.89 -18.56
CA TRP A 107 -0.41 -1.12 -17.76
C TRP A 107 -0.09 0.26 -18.35
N ARG A 108 -0.27 0.43 -19.65
CA ARG A 108 -0.02 1.71 -20.31
C ARG A 108 -1.01 2.80 -19.91
N ASP A 109 -2.21 2.41 -19.50
CA ASP A 109 -3.27 3.35 -19.11
C ASP A 109 -3.36 3.54 -17.60
N ILE A 110 -2.66 2.74 -16.80
CA ILE A 110 -2.94 2.56 -15.39
C ILE A 110 -2.06 3.42 -14.50
N TRP A 111 -0.76 3.46 -14.78
CA TRP A 111 0.17 4.17 -13.91
C TRP A 111 0.25 5.67 -14.20
N TYR A 112 -0.78 6.22 -14.81
CA TYR A 112 -0.91 7.67 -14.96
C TYR A 112 -1.69 8.26 -13.79
N LYS A 113 -1.12 9.26 -13.17
CA LYS A 113 -1.71 10.00 -12.06
C LYS A 113 -3.19 10.34 -12.29
N ASP A 114 -3.53 10.79 -13.50
CA ASP A 114 -4.87 11.28 -13.83
C ASP A 114 -5.90 10.16 -14.04
N ASN A 115 -5.45 8.90 -14.01
CA ASN A 115 -6.30 7.76 -14.27
C ASN A 115 -6.67 6.98 -13.00
N LEU A 116 -6.10 7.34 -11.86
CA LEU A 116 -6.21 6.55 -10.64
C LEU A 116 -6.77 7.36 -9.47
N TYR A 117 -7.63 6.71 -8.69
CA TYR A 117 -8.16 7.26 -7.43
C TYR A 117 -8.01 6.20 -6.36
N VAL A 118 -7.37 6.53 -5.25
CA VAL A 118 -7.34 5.65 -4.08
C VAL A 118 -8.71 5.71 -3.41
N VAL A 119 -9.37 4.57 -3.31
CA VAL A 119 -10.72 4.47 -2.71
C VAL A 119 -10.73 3.68 -1.40
N GLY A 120 -9.62 3.03 -1.06
CA GLY A 120 -9.49 2.28 0.18
C GLY A 120 -8.21 1.46 0.17
N ASN A 121 -8.18 0.43 0.99
CA ASN A 121 -7.06 -0.52 1.05
C ASN A 121 -7.58 -1.87 1.56
N SER A 122 -6.78 -2.92 1.37
CA SER A 122 -7.19 -4.28 1.72
C SER A 122 -7.42 -4.51 3.21
N TYR A 123 -6.81 -3.68 4.07
CA TYR A 123 -6.96 -3.82 5.53
C TYR A 123 -8.23 -3.17 6.05
N ASP A 124 -8.53 -1.96 5.59
CA ASP A 124 -9.73 -1.22 6.00
C ASP A 124 -10.97 -1.62 5.23
N ASN A 125 -10.80 -2.14 4.02
CA ASN A 125 -11.88 -2.48 3.10
C ASN A 125 -11.75 -3.93 2.60
N PRO A 126 -11.71 -4.92 3.48
CA PRO A 126 -11.48 -6.31 3.06
C PRO A 126 -12.57 -6.87 2.14
N ARG A 127 -13.79 -6.34 2.23
CA ARG A 127 -14.89 -6.77 1.38
C ARG A 127 -14.68 -6.47 -0.09
N LEU A 128 -13.92 -5.42 -0.41
CA LEU A 128 -13.62 -5.08 -1.80
C LEU A 128 -12.70 -6.11 -2.45
N VAL A 129 -11.91 -6.82 -1.67
CA VAL A 129 -10.99 -7.85 -2.14
C VAL A 129 -11.65 -9.21 -2.24
N GLU A 130 -12.70 -9.48 -1.46
CA GLU A 130 -13.36 -10.77 -1.33
C GLU A 130 -14.54 -10.97 -2.29
N SER A 131 -14.96 -9.92 -3.00
CA SER A 131 -16.26 -9.86 -3.67
C SER A 131 -16.51 -10.93 -4.74
N ASP A 132 -15.47 -11.55 -5.27
CA ASP A 132 -15.62 -12.46 -6.41
C ASP A 132 -15.57 -13.94 -6.07
N GLU A 133 -15.38 -14.29 -4.81
CA GLU A 133 -15.25 -15.68 -4.38
C GLU A 133 -16.56 -16.31 -3.92
N THR A 134 -17.63 -15.55 -3.88
CA THR A 134 -18.91 -15.96 -3.30
C THR A 134 -19.96 -16.41 -4.31
N ILE A 135 -19.54 -16.69 -5.51
CA ILE A 135 -20.47 -17.20 -6.53
C ILE A 135 -20.37 -18.70 -6.64
#